data_4f9a04e9078cee624fdb7ef8e8d6f292
#
_entry.id   4f9a04e9078cee624fdb7ef8e8d6f292
#
_cell.length_a   1.000
_cell.length_b   1.000
_cell.length_c   1.000
_cell.angle_alpha   90.00
_cell.angle_beta   90.00
_cell.angle_gamma   90.00
#
_symmetry.space_group_name_H-M   'P 1'
#
loop_
_entity.id
_entity.type
_entity.pdbx_description
1 polymer ?
#
loop_
_entity_poly.entity_id
_entity_poly.type
_entity_poly.pdbx_seq_one_letter_code
_entity_poly.pdbx_strand_id
1 'polypeptide(L)'
;QQSSTDPVHAFPENLRWTVGAGPGAVVFVTINLPGSHNGRDSGAALTQHNPAREAANAHWLRQAFAHARAVSASGVVIAAHANPGFEADSGLFGSVRTPRRTPEDAYYDLRRLLAELATQWPGEVLFLHGDTHRFQSNQPLRDAAGAPVKNFTRVESYGWPVTSSWVRIDVSPGHTPLFGIVKRQATPG
;
A
#
# COMPACT_ATOMS: atom_id res chain seq x y z
N GLN A 1 -3.11 2.68 17.33
CA GLN A 1 -1.67 2.50 17.08
C GLN A 1 -1.28 1.04 17.29
N GLN A 2 -0.32 0.54 16.52
CA GLN A 2 0.18 -0.83 16.71
C GLN A 2 0.78 -1.00 18.11
N SER A 3 1.58 -0.06 18.56
CA SER A 3 2.23 -0.09 19.88
C SER A 3 1.26 -0.17 21.07
N SER A 4 0.01 0.23 20.90
CA SER A 4 -1.00 0.13 21.98
C SER A 4 -1.77 -1.20 22.01
N THR A 5 -1.68 -1.98 20.93
CA THR A 5 -2.42 -3.24 20.77
C THR A 5 -1.52 -4.47 20.61
N ASP A 6 -0.23 -4.24 20.33
CA ASP A 6 0.75 -5.30 20.10
C ASP A 6 2.08 -4.91 20.77
N PRO A 7 2.33 -5.38 22.00
CA PRO A 7 3.56 -5.04 22.72
C PRO A 7 4.84 -5.62 22.10
N VAL A 8 4.72 -6.62 21.22
CA VAL A 8 5.86 -7.24 20.54
C VAL A 8 6.30 -6.43 19.33
N HIS A 9 5.34 -5.76 18.67
CA HIS A 9 5.57 -4.98 17.47
C HIS A 9 5.24 -3.50 17.69
N ALA A 10 5.98 -2.86 18.59
CA ALA A 10 5.68 -1.50 19.08
C ALA A 10 6.13 -0.41 18.09
N PHE A 11 5.45 -0.30 16.95
CA PHE A 11 5.66 0.78 15.97
C PHE A 11 4.50 1.79 16.04
N PRO A 12 4.67 2.94 16.74
CA PRO A 12 3.59 3.90 16.98
C PRO A 12 3.13 4.63 15.70
N GLU A 13 3.94 4.68 14.67
CA GLU A 13 3.60 5.24 13.35
C GLU A 13 2.65 4.36 12.54
N ASN A 14 2.52 3.08 12.91
CA ASN A 14 1.55 2.18 12.31
C ASN A 14 0.17 2.41 12.95
N LEU A 15 -0.71 3.04 12.20
CA LEU A 15 -2.05 3.42 12.64
C LEU A 15 -3.11 2.59 11.91
N ARG A 16 -4.27 2.42 12.55
CA ARG A 16 -5.46 1.86 11.92
C ARG A 16 -6.71 2.54 12.48
N TRP A 17 -7.65 2.85 11.60
CA TRP A 17 -8.97 3.36 11.98
C TRP A 17 -10.00 2.93 10.94
N THR A 18 -11.28 3.05 11.29
CA THR A 18 -12.41 2.70 10.43
C THR A 18 -13.29 3.92 10.25
N VAL A 19 -13.74 4.16 9.04
CA VAL A 19 -14.72 5.19 8.69
C VAL A 19 -15.95 4.49 8.14
N GLY A 20 -17.14 4.90 8.59
CA GLY A 20 -18.40 4.23 8.26
C GLY A 20 -18.67 2.98 9.10
N ALA A 21 -19.69 2.23 8.74
CA ALA A 21 -20.12 1.01 9.43
C ALA A 21 -20.63 -0.03 8.44
N GLY A 22 -20.49 -1.32 8.77
CA GLY A 22 -20.97 -2.44 7.95
C GLY A 22 -20.45 -2.39 6.51
N PRO A 23 -21.29 -2.70 5.51
CA PRO A 23 -20.88 -2.68 4.10
C PRO A 23 -20.50 -1.29 3.56
N GLY A 24 -20.73 -0.23 4.32
CA GLY A 24 -20.24 1.13 4.02
C GLY A 24 -18.91 1.47 4.67
N ALA A 25 -18.36 0.59 5.50
CA ALA A 25 -17.10 0.83 6.19
C ALA A 25 -15.90 0.71 5.27
N VAL A 26 -14.90 1.57 5.53
CA VAL A 26 -13.55 1.47 4.96
C VAL A 26 -12.55 1.49 6.08
N VAL A 27 -11.64 0.53 6.08
CA VAL A 27 -10.54 0.45 7.04
C VAL A 27 -9.31 1.12 6.44
N PHE A 28 -8.77 2.08 7.18
CA PHE A 28 -7.51 2.75 6.85
C PHE A 28 -6.39 2.17 7.70
N VAL A 29 -5.25 1.96 7.10
CA VAL A 29 -4.04 1.47 7.78
C VAL A 29 -2.81 2.17 7.23
N THR A 30 -1.92 2.61 8.13
CA THR A 30 -0.58 3.09 7.76
C THR A 30 0.48 2.06 8.11
N ILE A 31 1.55 2.01 7.33
CA ILE A 31 2.73 1.21 7.61
C ILE A 31 3.99 2.06 7.46
N ASN A 32 4.97 1.81 8.31
CA ASN A 32 6.29 2.44 8.20
C ASN A 32 7.09 1.76 7.09
N LEU A 33 7.09 2.38 5.91
CA LEU A 33 7.80 1.91 4.74
C LEU A 33 8.71 3.02 4.21
N PRO A 34 9.99 3.07 4.59
CA PRO A 34 10.93 4.06 4.08
C PRO A 34 11.35 3.79 2.63
N GLY A 35 11.78 4.84 1.95
CA GLY A 35 12.43 4.74 0.63
C GLY A 35 13.84 4.12 0.71
N SER A 36 14.66 4.36 -0.33
CA SER A 36 16.06 3.88 -0.40
C SER A 36 16.17 2.37 -0.15
N HIS A 37 15.47 1.57 -0.95
CA HIS A 37 15.40 0.12 -0.83
C HIS A 37 15.04 -0.34 0.60
N ASN A 38 13.97 0.24 1.15
CA ASN A 38 13.52 -0.03 2.52
C ASN A 38 14.58 0.30 3.58
N GLY A 39 15.35 1.36 3.33
CA GLY A 39 16.44 1.82 4.19
C GLY A 39 17.75 1.06 4.02
N ARG A 40 17.88 0.15 3.06
CA ARG A 40 19.12 -0.62 2.83
C ARG A 40 20.24 0.23 2.22
N ASP A 41 19.91 1.26 1.43
CA ASP A 41 20.89 2.12 0.73
C ASP A 41 21.39 3.29 1.57
N SER A 42 20.94 3.42 2.80
CA SER A 42 21.19 4.62 3.61
C SER A 42 22.57 4.70 4.26
N GLY A 43 23.53 3.89 3.82
CA GLY A 43 24.90 3.82 4.39
C GLY A 43 24.96 3.14 5.77
N ALA A 44 26.14 2.72 6.21
CA ALA A 44 26.31 1.90 7.42
C ALA A 44 25.80 2.57 8.72
N ALA A 45 25.81 3.90 8.79
CA ALA A 45 25.31 4.67 9.95
C ALA A 45 23.79 4.90 9.91
N LEU A 46 23.17 4.73 8.75
CA LEU A 46 21.75 4.98 8.50
C LEU A 46 21.03 3.73 7.96
N THR A 47 21.72 2.60 7.84
CA THR A 47 21.13 1.32 7.43
C THR A 47 20.09 0.90 8.47
N GLN A 48 18.92 1.44 8.31
CA GLN A 48 17.76 1.06 9.10
C GLN A 48 17.01 -0.08 8.41
N HIS A 49 17.75 -1.01 7.79
CA HIS A 49 17.15 -2.31 7.52
C HIS A 49 16.77 -2.89 8.87
N ASN A 50 15.49 -2.85 9.14
CA ASN A 50 14.96 -3.27 10.42
C ASN A 50 13.99 -4.45 10.17
N PRO A 51 14.48 -5.70 10.30
CA PRO A 51 13.62 -6.88 10.15
C PRO A 51 12.43 -6.86 11.11
N ALA A 52 12.58 -6.26 12.29
CA ALA A 52 11.47 -6.10 13.24
C ALA A 52 10.39 -5.19 12.66
N ARG A 53 10.75 -4.10 11.95
CA ARG A 53 9.78 -3.24 11.27
C ARG A 53 9.06 -3.98 10.14
N GLU A 54 9.77 -4.77 9.35
CA GLU A 54 9.16 -5.57 8.27
C GLU A 54 8.17 -6.59 8.85
N ALA A 55 8.55 -7.29 9.91
CA ALA A 55 7.69 -8.23 10.62
C ALA A 55 6.47 -7.52 11.24
N ALA A 56 6.68 -6.34 11.84
CA ALA A 56 5.62 -5.53 12.41
C ALA A 56 4.62 -5.06 11.35
N ASN A 57 5.11 -4.56 10.22
CA ASN A 57 4.25 -4.15 9.10
C ASN A 57 3.42 -5.32 8.57
N ALA A 58 4.05 -6.48 8.39
CA ALA A 58 3.36 -7.68 7.91
C ALA A 58 2.27 -8.14 8.89
N HIS A 59 2.57 -8.16 10.18
CA HIS A 59 1.61 -8.50 11.22
C HIS A 59 0.45 -7.50 11.25
N TRP A 60 0.76 -6.20 11.21
CA TRP A 60 -0.22 -5.12 11.24
C TRP A 60 -1.18 -5.14 10.05
N LEU A 61 -0.66 -5.40 8.84
CA LEU A 61 -1.49 -5.58 7.65
C LEU A 61 -2.44 -6.76 7.79
N ARG A 62 -1.97 -7.92 8.25
CA ARG A 62 -2.85 -9.08 8.49
C ARG A 62 -3.95 -8.76 9.51
N GLN A 63 -3.62 -8.06 10.58
CA GLN A 63 -4.61 -7.60 11.56
C GLN A 63 -5.60 -6.60 10.95
N ALA A 64 -5.16 -5.70 10.06
CA ALA A 64 -6.03 -4.73 9.40
C ALA A 64 -7.07 -5.43 8.51
N PHE A 65 -6.65 -6.42 7.73
CA PHE A 65 -7.58 -7.20 6.90
C PHE A 65 -8.51 -8.10 7.73
N ALA A 66 -8.02 -8.69 8.83
CA ALA A 66 -8.87 -9.44 9.75
C ALA A 66 -9.92 -8.52 10.39
N HIS A 67 -9.53 -7.32 10.83
CA HIS A 67 -10.45 -6.32 11.35
C HIS A 67 -11.48 -5.88 10.29
N ALA A 68 -11.05 -5.64 9.06
CA ALA A 68 -11.94 -5.27 7.96
C ALA A 68 -13.02 -6.33 7.71
N ARG A 69 -12.66 -7.62 7.78
CA ARG A 69 -13.63 -8.72 7.73
C ARG A 69 -14.61 -8.68 8.91
N ALA A 70 -14.08 -8.49 10.13
CA ALA A 70 -14.90 -8.49 11.34
C ALA A 70 -15.94 -7.37 11.35
N VAL A 71 -15.63 -6.21 10.74
CA VAL A 71 -16.59 -5.08 10.64
C VAL A 71 -17.36 -5.07 9.32
N SER A 72 -17.22 -6.10 8.49
CA SER A 72 -17.87 -6.22 7.17
C SER A 72 -17.58 -5.01 6.25
N ALA A 73 -16.35 -4.50 6.30
CA ALA A 73 -15.94 -3.38 5.47
C ALA A 73 -15.94 -3.74 3.98
N SER A 74 -16.20 -2.77 3.10
CA SER A 74 -16.12 -2.92 1.65
C SER A 74 -14.76 -2.59 1.07
N GLY A 75 -13.91 -1.87 1.81
CA GLY A 75 -12.59 -1.48 1.34
C GLY A 75 -11.53 -1.38 2.41
N VAL A 76 -10.28 -1.51 1.97
CA VAL A 76 -9.09 -1.26 2.78
C VAL A 76 -8.21 -0.24 2.06
N VAL A 77 -7.85 0.83 2.76
CA VAL A 77 -6.88 1.83 2.28
C VAL A 77 -5.59 1.66 3.06
N ILE A 78 -4.50 1.40 2.35
CA ILE A 78 -3.16 1.27 2.91
C ILE A 78 -2.36 2.50 2.49
N ALA A 79 -1.77 3.21 3.45
CA ALA A 79 -0.92 4.35 3.16
C ALA A 79 0.51 4.11 3.65
N ALA A 80 1.48 4.44 2.80
CA ALA A 80 2.90 4.33 3.07
C ALA A 80 3.66 5.49 2.43
N HIS A 81 4.93 5.68 2.83
CA HIS A 81 5.78 6.68 2.17
C HIS A 81 6.32 6.16 0.84
N ALA A 82 7.01 5.04 0.86
CA ALA A 82 7.80 4.56 -0.28
C ALA A 82 6.97 3.88 -1.36
N ASN A 83 7.46 3.99 -2.60
CA ASN A 83 7.11 3.08 -3.68
C ASN A 83 7.75 1.70 -3.40
N PRO A 84 6.96 0.64 -3.17
CA PRO A 84 7.52 -0.67 -2.88
C PRO A 84 8.03 -1.40 -4.15
N GLY A 85 8.37 -0.69 -5.20
CA GLY A 85 8.95 -1.27 -6.41
C GLY A 85 7.99 -2.17 -7.18
N PHE A 86 6.73 -1.77 -7.30
CA PHE A 86 5.72 -2.54 -8.06
C PHE A 86 6.14 -2.84 -9.49
N GLU A 87 7.02 -2.02 -10.06
CA GLU A 87 7.56 -2.17 -11.40
C GLU A 87 8.46 -3.41 -11.54
N ALA A 88 9.03 -3.91 -10.44
CA ALA A 88 9.87 -5.11 -10.44
C ALA A 88 9.11 -6.37 -10.88
N ASP A 89 7.79 -6.40 -10.64
CA ASP A 89 6.92 -7.51 -11.05
C ASP A 89 6.36 -7.31 -12.48
N SER A 90 6.64 -6.17 -13.10
CA SER A 90 6.27 -5.87 -14.47
C SER A 90 7.44 -6.24 -15.40
N GLY A 91 7.19 -7.03 -16.45
CA GLY A 91 8.19 -7.29 -17.47
C GLY A 91 8.46 -6.06 -18.33
N LEU A 92 9.64 -5.98 -18.94
CA LEU A 92 9.89 -5.07 -20.05
C LEU A 92 8.79 -5.27 -21.11
N PHE A 93 8.19 -4.18 -21.56
CA PHE A 93 7.09 -4.18 -22.54
C PHE A 93 5.75 -4.79 -22.03
N GLY A 94 5.51 -4.77 -20.72
CA GLY A 94 4.24 -5.24 -20.17
C GLY A 94 4.04 -6.76 -20.20
N SER A 95 5.10 -7.52 -20.45
CA SER A 95 5.03 -8.98 -20.36
C SER A 95 4.79 -9.41 -18.90
N VAL A 96 3.81 -10.29 -18.72
CA VAL A 96 3.54 -10.88 -17.40
C VAL A 96 4.75 -11.68 -16.96
N ARG A 97 5.38 -11.27 -15.87
CA ARG A 97 6.44 -12.05 -15.21
C ARG A 97 5.89 -12.66 -13.94
N THR A 98 6.21 -13.93 -13.72
CA THR A 98 6.05 -14.51 -12.39
C THR A 98 6.99 -13.78 -11.44
N PRO A 99 6.50 -13.19 -10.35
CA PRO A 99 7.33 -12.49 -9.40
C PRO A 99 8.42 -13.41 -8.84
N ARG A 100 9.66 -12.93 -8.84
CA ARG A 100 10.80 -13.67 -8.30
C ARG A 100 11.51 -12.85 -7.25
N ARG A 101 11.89 -13.49 -6.16
CA ARG A 101 12.70 -12.88 -5.13
C ARG A 101 14.14 -12.76 -5.63
N THR A 102 14.69 -11.54 -5.54
CA THR A 102 16.13 -11.29 -5.70
C THR A 102 16.69 -10.69 -4.42
N PRO A 103 18.01 -10.83 -4.13
CA PRO A 103 18.62 -10.25 -2.93
C PRO A 103 18.48 -8.73 -2.87
N GLU A 104 18.42 -8.08 -4.02
CA GLU A 104 18.34 -6.62 -4.15
C GLU A 104 16.92 -6.10 -3.93
N ASP A 105 15.91 -6.95 -4.04
CA ASP A 105 14.51 -6.55 -3.93
C ASP A 105 14.04 -6.51 -2.48
N ALA A 106 14.24 -5.36 -1.84
CA ALA A 106 13.92 -5.15 -0.44
C ALA A 106 12.40 -5.14 -0.13
N TYR A 107 11.56 -5.06 -1.15
CA TYR A 107 10.11 -4.97 -0.98
C TYR A 107 9.36 -6.20 -1.48
N TYR A 108 10.07 -7.22 -1.96
CA TYR A 108 9.45 -8.42 -2.52
C TYR A 108 8.43 -9.05 -1.55
N ASP A 109 8.84 -9.29 -0.31
CA ASP A 109 7.98 -9.95 0.69
C ASP A 109 6.72 -9.12 1.00
N LEU A 110 6.84 -7.79 1.03
CA LEU A 110 5.69 -6.90 1.17
C LEU A 110 4.73 -7.01 -0.02
N ARG A 111 5.24 -6.97 -1.26
CA ARG A 111 4.38 -7.11 -2.44
C ARG A 111 3.68 -8.46 -2.49
N ARG A 112 4.36 -9.55 -2.07
CA ARG A 112 3.74 -10.90 -1.98
C ARG A 112 2.64 -10.92 -0.93
N LEU A 113 2.87 -10.32 0.23
CA LEU A 113 1.86 -10.20 1.26
C LEU A 113 0.64 -9.38 0.79
N LEU A 114 0.88 -8.25 0.12
CA LEU A 114 -0.21 -7.42 -0.42
C LEU A 114 -1.03 -8.18 -1.46
N ALA A 115 -0.38 -8.94 -2.34
CA ALA A 115 -1.05 -9.78 -3.33
C ALA A 115 -1.88 -10.89 -2.67
N GLU A 116 -1.33 -11.57 -1.68
CA GLU A 116 -2.03 -12.59 -0.88
C GLU A 116 -3.27 -12.02 -0.21
N LEU A 117 -3.11 -10.93 0.55
CA LEU A 117 -4.20 -10.31 1.30
C LEU A 117 -5.31 -9.79 0.38
N ALA A 118 -4.94 -9.13 -0.72
CA ALA A 118 -5.91 -8.60 -1.68
C ALA A 118 -6.65 -9.73 -2.42
N THR A 119 -5.95 -10.80 -2.81
CA THR A 119 -6.60 -11.95 -3.47
C THR A 119 -7.62 -12.64 -2.56
N GLN A 120 -7.34 -12.69 -1.26
CA GLN A 120 -8.24 -13.29 -0.26
C GLN A 120 -9.33 -12.32 0.23
N TRP A 121 -9.29 -11.06 -0.20
CA TRP A 121 -10.22 -10.02 0.22
C TRP A 121 -11.32 -9.82 -0.83
N PRO A 122 -12.61 -9.85 -0.46
CA PRO A 122 -13.70 -9.71 -1.43
C PRO A 122 -13.94 -8.27 -1.88
N GLY A 123 -13.47 -7.28 -1.12
CA GLY A 123 -13.66 -5.85 -1.42
C GLY A 123 -12.48 -5.25 -2.18
N GLU A 124 -12.45 -3.92 -2.27
CA GLU A 124 -11.38 -3.19 -2.94
C GLU A 124 -10.24 -2.82 -1.98
N VAL A 125 -9.03 -2.83 -2.50
CA VAL A 125 -7.82 -2.40 -1.80
C VAL A 125 -7.19 -1.24 -2.54
N LEU A 126 -6.96 -0.13 -1.83
CA LEU A 126 -6.27 1.03 -2.34
C LEU A 126 -4.94 1.21 -1.61
N PHE A 127 -3.84 1.24 -2.34
CA PHE A 127 -2.50 1.50 -1.80
C PHE A 127 -2.04 2.89 -2.21
N LEU A 128 -1.88 3.78 -1.24
CA LEU A 128 -1.46 5.17 -1.43
C LEU A 128 0.01 5.32 -1.04
N HIS A 129 0.80 5.94 -1.90
CA HIS A 129 2.20 6.23 -1.60
C HIS A 129 2.72 7.46 -2.35
N GLY A 130 3.93 7.89 -2.02
CA GLY A 130 4.69 8.93 -2.70
C GLY A 130 5.99 8.37 -3.28
N ASP A 131 7.11 9.03 -2.94
CA ASP A 131 8.51 8.67 -3.17
C ASP A 131 9.04 9.06 -4.56
N THR A 132 8.52 8.53 -5.67
CA THR A 132 9.07 8.85 -6.99
C THR A 132 8.49 10.11 -7.62
N HIS A 133 7.52 10.74 -6.96
CA HIS A 133 6.90 12.04 -7.32
C HIS A 133 6.16 12.03 -8.66
N ARG A 134 5.84 10.85 -9.18
CA ARG A 134 5.13 10.69 -10.46
C ARG A 134 3.75 10.13 -10.20
N PHE A 135 2.73 10.89 -10.58
CA PHE A 135 1.39 10.35 -10.48
C PHE A 135 1.25 9.05 -11.25
N GLN A 136 0.81 8.03 -10.56
CA GLN A 136 0.45 6.74 -11.14
C GLN A 136 -0.83 6.22 -10.51
N SER A 137 -1.68 5.60 -11.33
CA SER A 137 -2.86 4.87 -10.88
C SER A 137 -3.00 3.62 -11.74
N ASN A 138 -2.74 2.46 -11.16
CA ASN A 138 -2.76 1.18 -11.88
C ASN A 138 -2.96 -0.02 -10.92
N GLN A 139 -3.05 -1.22 -11.50
CA GLN A 139 -3.20 -2.51 -10.82
C GLN A 139 -1.93 -3.35 -11.04
N PRO A 140 -0.84 -3.06 -10.31
CA PRO A 140 0.46 -3.64 -10.59
C PRO A 140 0.65 -5.05 -10.05
N LEU A 141 -0.13 -5.45 -9.03
CA LEU A 141 0.09 -6.71 -8.34
C LEU A 141 -0.28 -7.92 -9.19
N ARG A 142 0.50 -8.98 -8.99
CA ARG A 142 0.25 -10.32 -9.52
C ARG A 142 0.17 -11.30 -8.36
N ASP A 143 -0.74 -12.26 -8.46
CA ASP A 143 -0.82 -13.37 -7.53
C ASP A 143 0.33 -14.38 -7.73
N ALA A 144 0.33 -15.46 -6.97
CA ALA A 144 1.37 -16.49 -7.06
C ALA A 144 1.41 -17.21 -8.42
N ALA A 145 0.30 -17.22 -9.16
CA ALA A 145 0.19 -17.78 -10.50
C ALA A 145 0.55 -16.77 -11.62
N GLY A 146 0.83 -15.50 -11.25
CA GLY A 146 1.12 -14.42 -12.17
C GLY A 146 -0.13 -13.72 -12.73
N ALA A 147 -1.33 -14.07 -12.27
CA ALA A 147 -2.56 -13.41 -12.69
C ALA A 147 -2.73 -12.03 -12.02
N PRO A 148 -3.35 -11.05 -12.71
CA PRO A 148 -3.59 -9.73 -12.13
C PRO A 148 -4.50 -9.78 -10.90
N VAL A 149 -4.12 -9.10 -9.83
CA VAL A 149 -4.96 -8.87 -8.65
C VAL A 149 -5.85 -7.65 -8.91
N LYS A 150 -7.03 -7.88 -9.47
CA LYS A 150 -7.90 -6.84 -10.05
C LYS A 150 -8.53 -5.90 -9.03
N ASN A 151 -8.69 -6.34 -7.79
CA ASN A 151 -9.27 -5.53 -6.71
C ASN A 151 -8.24 -4.70 -5.93
N PHE A 152 -6.97 -4.71 -6.37
CA PHE A 152 -5.91 -3.89 -5.79
C PHE A 152 -5.54 -2.76 -6.75
N THR A 153 -5.67 -1.52 -6.29
CA THR A 153 -5.25 -0.33 -7.04
C THR A 153 -4.15 0.39 -6.28
N ARG A 154 -3.01 0.65 -6.95
CA ARG A 154 -1.96 1.53 -6.46
C ARG A 154 -2.21 2.95 -6.96
N VAL A 155 -2.06 3.93 -6.07
CA VAL A 155 -1.99 5.35 -6.43
C VAL A 155 -0.72 5.95 -5.84
N GLU A 156 0.11 6.48 -6.72
CA GLU A 156 1.23 7.33 -6.35
C GLU A 156 0.84 8.80 -6.54
N SER A 157 1.06 9.62 -5.52
CA SER A 157 0.76 11.04 -5.57
C SER A 157 1.87 11.83 -6.26
N TYR A 158 1.56 13.06 -6.63
CA TYR A 158 2.55 14.04 -7.07
C TYR A 158 3.50 14.41 -5.92
N GLY A 159 4.69 14.86 -6.28
CA GLY A 159 5.67 15.45 -5.40
C GLY A 159 6.50 16.50 -6.13
N TRP A 160 7.51 17.05 -5.47
CA TRP A 160 8.39 18.04 -6.09
C TRP A 160 9.01 17.51 -7.39
N PRO A 161 9.08 18.29 -8.51
CA PRO A 161 8.75 19.73 -8.60
C PRO A 161 7.26 20.04 -8.88
N VAL A 162 6.38 19.05 -9.00
CA VAL A 162 4.96 19.25 -9.34
C VAL A 162 4.15 19.45 -8.05
N THR A 163 4.35 20.60 -7.39
CA THR A 163 3.74 20.89 -6.09
C THR A 163 2.34 21.49 -6.18
N SER A 164 1.91 21.90 -7.38
CA SER A 164 0.55 22.44 -7.60
C SER A 164 -0.50 21.38 -7.85
N SER A 165 -0.11 20.12 -7.96
CA SER A 165 -1.03 19.02 -8.26
C SER A 165 -1.17 18.07 -7.07
N TRP A 166 -2.36 17.54 -6.90
CA TRP A 166 -2.68 16.58 -5.83
C TRP A 166 -3.74 15.59 -6.29
N VAL A 167 -3.99 14.58 -5.49
CA VAL A 167 -4.97 13.53 -5.80
C VAL A 167 -6.05 13.53 -4.74
N ARG A 168 -7.31 13.60 -5.18
CA ARG A 168 -8.48 13.38 -4.34
C ARG A 168 -8.94 11.95 -4.51
N ILE A 169 -9.21 11.28 -3.41
CA ILE A 169 -9.85 9.97 -3.37
C ILE A 169 -11.28 10.15 -2.90
N ASP A 170 -12.22 9.82 -3.74
CA ASP A 170 -13.64 9.77 -3.41
C ASP A 170 -13.99 8.33 -3.01
N VAL A 171 -14.70 8.17 -1.89
CA VAL A 171 -15.18 6.87 -1.43
C VAL A 171 -16.68 6.81 -1.64
N SER A 172 -17.15 5.82 -2.40
CA SER A 172 -18.55 5.67 -2.78
C SER A 172 -19.09 4.30 -2.31
N PRO A 173 -19.50 4.17 -1.03
CA PRO A 173 -20.03 2.91 -0.50
C PRO A 173 -21.20 2.39 -1.34
N GLY A 174 -21.22 1.09 -1.61
CA GLY A 174 -22.25 0.45 -2.43
C GLY A 174 -22.07 0.60 -3.94
N HIS A 175 -21.00 1.26 -4.39
CA HIS A 175 -20.67 1.39 -5.82
C HIS A 175 -19.41 0.61 -6.18
N THR A 176 -19.26 0.30 -7.46
CA THR A 176 -18.04 -0.26 -8.04
C THR A 176 -17.60 0.62 -9.22
N PRO A 177 -16.42 1.21 -9.20
CA PRO A 177 -15.42 1.10 -8.12
C PRO A 177 -15.81 1.85 -6.85
N LEU A 178 -15.37 1.33 -5.70
CA LEU A 178 -15.52 1.96 -4.39
C LEU A 178 -14.69 3.27 -4.31
N PHE A 179 -13.50 3.27 -4.92
CA PHE A 179 -12.55 4.38 -4.88
C PHE A 179 -12.49 5.12 -6.21
N GLY A 180 -13.00 6.36 -6.23
CA GLY A 180 -12.79 7.29 -7.32
C GLY A 180 -11.46 8.04 -7.16
N ILE A 181 -10.62 8.07 -8.21
CA ILE A 181 -9.30 8.69 -8.18
C ILE A 181 -9.33 9.92 -9.08
N VAL A 182 -9.22 11.11 -8.51
CA VAL A 182 -9.38 12.36 -9.22
C VAL A 182 -8.13 13.22 -9.09
N LYS A 183 -7.50 13.50 -10.23
CA LYS A 183 -6.39 14.47 -10.30
C LYS A 183 -6.94 15.88 -10.07
N ARG A 184 -6.24 16.65 -9.29
CA ARG A 184 -6.55 18.06 -9.02
C ARG A 184 -5.31 18.92 -9.20
N GLN A 185 -5.54 20.17 -9.58
CA GLN A 185 -4.52 21.19 -9.67
C GLN A 185 -4.96 22.39 -8.87
N ALA A 186 -4.03 22.96 -8.10
CA ALA A 186 -4.29 24.24 -7.42
C ALA A 186 -4.47 25.32 -8.47
N THR A 187 -5.52 26.12 -8.35
CA THR A 187 -5.69 27.32 -9.17
C THR A 187 -4.65 28.34 -8.72
N PRO A 188 -3.86 28.93 -9.61
CA PRO A 188 -3.03 30.07 -9.25
C PRO A 188 -3.93 31.16 -8.68
N GLY A 189 -3.62 31.67 -7.49
CA GLY A 189 -4.27 32.80 -6.90
C GLY A 189 -3.84 34.10 -7.59
#